data_4e78d626e4fb85eaa46f5adec1546196
#
_entry.id   4e78d626e4fb85eaa46f5adec1546196
#
_cell.length_a   1.000
_cell.length_b   1.000
_cell.length_c   1.000
_cell.angle_alpha   90.00
_cell.angle_beta   90.00
_cell.angle_gamma   90.00
#
_symmetry.space_group_name_H-M   'P 1'
#
loop_
_entity.id
_entity.type
_entity.pdbx_description
1 polymer ?
#
loop_
_entity_poly.entity_id
_entity_poly.type
_entity_poly.pdbx_seq_one_letter_code
_entity_poly.pdbx_strand_id
1 'polypeptide(L)'
;MLAARRCDIELHIGLAKTGTTAVQAYLAANRRVLLERHNTLFPLSLGRQLSSNLAAACQQSARPDDLRKKRGLLTPAAVDRYREELAVRLAEEIDRERPERLVISCEHFTSRLHGDAELACLKSFLRPFMRSIRVWVYLRRQDELIRSAYTTAIRNGGTAPFRWPDAGRERPDLHFDRLIDRWTREFPEEAVHVRLYDRSRLAGNDIVTDFCDALALPGNLERPEA
;
A
#
# COMPACT_ATOMS: atom_id res chain seq x y z
N MET A 1 -11.46 25.62 -6.42
CA MET A 1 -11.26 24.36 -5.66
C MET A 1 -11.24 24.71 -4.17
N LEU A 2 -12.17 24.17 -3.38
CA LEU A 2 -12.12 24.27 -1.92
C LEU A 2 -10.81 23.59 -1.48
N ALA A 3 -10.08 24.24 -0.55
CA ALA A 3 -8.86 23.65 -0.01
C ALA A 3 -9.25 22.37 0.76
N ALA A 4 -8.86 21.21 0.26
CA ALA A 4 -9.14 19.94 0.92
C ALA A 4 -8.53 19.95 2.33
N ARG A 5 -9.25 19.38 3.30
CA ARG A 5 -8.73 19.19 4.66
C ARG A 5 -7.46 18.34 4.60
N ARG A 6 -6.41 18.78 5.29
CA ARG A 6 -5.15 18.05 5.37
C ARG A 6 -5.13 17.14 6.60
N CYS A 7 -4.60 15.93 6.38
CA CYS A 7 -4.49 14.88 7.38
C CYS A 7 -3.05 14.37 7.49
N ASP A 8 -2.72 13.72 8.58
CA ASP A 8 -1.50 12.92 8.67
C ASP A 8 -1.72 11.62 7.89
N ILE A 9 -0.80 11.28 6.99
CA ILE A 9 -0.93 10.12 6.12
C ILE A 9 0.01 9.01 6.59
N GLU A 10 -0.55 7.84 6.87
CA GLU A 10 0.15 6.59 7.09
C GLU A 10 0.07 5.76 5.80
N LEU A 11 1.14 5.77 5.03
CA LEU A 11 1.21 5.12 3.74
C LEU A 11 1.89 3.75 3.87
N HIS A 12 1.11 2.67 4.00
CA HIS A 12 1.61 1.31 4.00
C HIS A 12 1.79 0.82 2.56
N ILE A 13 3.03 0.76 2.12
CA ILE A 13 3.36 0.40 0.74
C ILE A 13 3.44 -1.11 0.50
N GLY A 14 3.25 -1.91 1.57
CA GLY A 14 3.34 -3.36 1.53
C GLY A 14 4.76 -3.81 1.27
N LEU A 15 4.96 -4.98 1.07
CA LEU A 15 5.66 -5.83 0.14
C LEU A 15 4.74 -7.03 0.00
N ALA A 16 4.63 -7.62 -1.17
CA ALA A 16 3.85 -8.84 -1.32
C ALA A 16 4.34 -9.90 -0.31
N LYS A 17 3.43 -10.70 0.27
CA LYS A 17 3.77 -11.80 1.20
C LYS A 17 4.31 -11.37 2.58
N THR A 18 3.97 -10.16 3.01
CA THR A 18 4.25 -9.63 4.36
C THR A 18 2.98 -9.36 5.17
N GLY A 19 1.91 -10.13 4.93
CA GLY A 19 0.67 -10.04 5.69
C GLY A 19 -0.21 -8.83 5.36
N THR A 20 0.01 -8.16 4.23
CA THR A 20 -0.76 -6.99 3.77
C THR A 20 -2.26 -7.26 3.75
N THR A 21 -2.69 -8.44 3.31
CA THR A 21 -4.11 -8.84 3.28
C THR A 21 -4.75 -8.81 4.68
N ALA A 22 -4.06 -9.32 5.71
CA ALA A 22 -4.57 -9.33 7.07
C ALA A 22 -4.69 -7.89 7.62
N VAL A 23 -3.68 -7.04 7.40
CA VAL A 23 -3.72 -5.62 7.79
C VAL A 23 -4.87 -4.90 7.10
N GLN A 24 -5.04 -5.08 5.80
CA GLN A 24 -6.09 -4.43 5.01
C GLN A 24 -7.49 -4.90 5.42
N ALA A 25 -7.66 -6.21 5.65
CA ALA A 25 -8.93 -6.77 6.13
C ALA A 25 -9.30 -6.21 7.52
N TYR A 26 -8.31 -6.11 8.42
CA TYR A 26 -8.50 -5.53 9.74
C TYR A 26 -8.90 -4.05 9.67
N LEU A 27 -8.20 -3.24 8.87
CA LEU A 27 -8.51 -1.82 8.69
C LEU A 27 -9.91 -1.61 8.09
N ALA A 28 -10.29 -2.44 7.12
CA ALA A 28 -11.61 -2.36 6.48
C ALA A 28 -12.75 -2.75 7.43
N ALA A 29 -12.59 -3.85 8.19
CA ALA A 29 -13.58 -4.31 9.15
C ALA A 29 -13.79 -3.30 10.29
N ASN A 30 -12.72 -2.67 10.74
CA ASN A 30 -12.75 -1.74 11.88
C ASN A 30 -12.83 -0.25 11.47
N ARG A 31 -13.05 0.05 10.18
CA ARG A 31 -13.02 1.42 9.64
C ARG A 31 -13.85 2.40 10.47
N ARG A 32 -15.07 2.01 10.86
CA ARG A 32 -15.98 2.86 11.63
C ARG A 32 -15.44 3.17 13.03
N VAL A 33 -14.99 2.15 13.74
CA VAL A 33 -14.43 2.32 15.10
C VAL A 33 -13.14 3.14 15.06
N LEU A 34 -12.26 2.90 14.07
CA LEU A 34 -11.03 3.67 13.88
C LEU A 34 -11.34 5.15 13.60
N LEU A 35 -12.38 5.44 12.81
CA LEU A 35 -12.79 6.80 12.55
C LEU A 35 -13.38 7.47 13.81
N GLU A 36 -14.39 6.86 14.42
CA GLU A 36 -15.15 7.44 15.52
C GLU A 36 -14.34 7.62 16.81
N ARG A 37 -13.43 6.69 17.11
CA ARG A 37 -12.67 6.67 18.37
C ARG A 37 -11.22 7.12 18.25
N HIS A 38 -10.65 7.06 17.03
CA HIS A 38 -9.24 7.34 16.79
C HIS A 38 -8.98 8.38 15.71
N ASN A 39 -10.05 9.05 15.22
CA ASN A 39 -9.98 10.06 14.15
C ASN A 39 -9.18 9.58 12.92
N THR A 40 -9.21 8.26 12.67
CA THR A 40 -8.39 7.60 11.65
C THR A 40 -9.28 6.97 10.58
N LEU A 41 -9.14 7.43 9.35
CA LEU A 41 -9.90 6.94 8.21
C LEU A 41 -9.07 5.97 7.36
N PHE A 42 -9.63 4.81 7.07
CA PHE A 42 -9.21 3.93 5.98
C PHE A 42 -10.12 4.22 4.78
N PRO A 43 -9.66 4.99 3.75
CA PRO A 43 -10.54 5.55 2.73
C PRO A 43 -11.03 4.49 1.74
N LEU A 44 -12.35 4.41 1.53
CA LEU A 44 -12.99 3.50 0.58
C LEU A 44 -12.94 4.02 -0.86
N SER A 45 -12.83 5.33 -1.05
CA SER A 45 -12.66 5.95 -2.38
C SER A 45 -11.44 5.42 -3.12
N LEU A 46 -10.36 5.08 -2.40
CA LEU A 46 -9.14 4.53 -2.97
C LEU A 46 -9.22 3.02 -3.28
N GLY A 47 -10.30 2.34 -2.84
CA GLY A 47 -10.56 0.90 -3.01
C GLY A 47 -11.09 0.28 -1.72
N ARG A 48 -11.97 -0.73 -1.85
CA ARG A 48 -12.72 -1.27 -0.70
C ARG A 48 -11.86 -1.96 0.37
N GLN A 49 -10.87 -2.74 -0.05
CA GLN A 49 -9.98 -3.49 0.86
C GLN A 49 -8.53 -3.02 0.77
N LEU A 50 -8.11 -2.58 -0.41
CA LEU A 50 -6.77 -2.06 -0.64
C LEU A 50 -6.84 -0.86 -1.59
N SER A 51 -5.92 0.06 -1.45
CA SER A 51 -5.91 1.31 -2.20
C SER A 51 -5.43 1.14 -3.67
N SER A 52 -5.91 0.08 -4.34
CA SER A 52 -5.48 -0.29 -5.70
C SER A 52 -5.91 0.70 -6.78
N ASN A 53 -6.96 1.50 -6.52
CA ASN A 53 -7.37 2.56 -7.42
C ASN A 53 -6.28 3.62 -7.53
N LEU A 54 -5.65 3.97 -6.40
CA LEU A 54 -4.56 4.94 -6.38
C LEU A 54 -3.31 4.40 -7.08
N ALA A 55 -2.95 3.13 -6.86
CA ALA A 55 -1.85 2.50 -7.59
C ALA A 55 -2.10 2.51 -9.11
N ALA A 56 -3.32 2.17 -9.57
CA ALA A 56 -3.68 2.22 -10.99
C ALA A 56 -3.61 3.64 -11.57
N ALA A 57 -4.03 4.66 -10.79
CA ALA A 57 -4.02 6.06 -11.21
C ALA A 57 -2.61 6.66 -11.32
N CYS A 58 -1.63 6.07 -10.62
CA CYS A 58 -0.24 6.57 -10.62
C CYS A 58 0.69 5.81 -11.57
N GLN A 59 0.25 4.71 -12.18
CA GLN A 59 1.04 4.01 -13.19
C GLN A 59 1.22 4.86 -14.46
N GLN A 60 2.46 4.92 -14.96
CA GLN A 60 2.82 5.65 -16.18
C GLN A 60 3.31 4.74 -17.32
N SER A 61 3.28 3.41 -17.13
CA SER A 61 3.66 2.47 -18.18
C SER A 61 2.84 2.67 -19.45
N ALA A 62 3.50 2.67 -20.61
CA ALA A 62 2.84 2.75 -21.91
C ALA A 62 1.90 1.54 -22.17
N ARG A 63 2.21 0.38 -21.57
CA ARG A 63 1.37 -0.82 -21.67
C ARG A 63 0.57 -1.00 -20.39
N PRO A 64 -0.78 -0.92 -20.48
CA PRO A 64 -1.61 -1.14 -19.29
C PRO A 64 -1.49 -2.59 -18.82
N ASP A 65 -1.25 -2.77 -17.51
CA ASP A 65 -1.29 -4.06 -16.84
C ASP A 65 -2.74 -4.50 -16.55
N ASP A 66 -2.89 -5.63 -15.85
CA ASP A 66 -4.20 -6.18 -15.44
C ASP A 66 -4.98 -5.22 -14.52
N LEU A 67 -4.28 -4.46 -13.69
CA LEU A 67 -4.88 -3.49 -12.76
C LEU A 67 -5.55 -2.34 -13.51
N ARG A 68 -4.88 -1.80 -14.53
CA ARG A 68 -5.41 -0.75 -15.40
C ARG A 68 -6.47 -1.29 -16.38
N LYS A 69 -6.24 -2.46 -16.97
CA LYS A 69 -7.19 -3.11 -17.89
C LYS A 69 -8.55 -3.35 -17.25
N LYS A 70 -8.57 -3.88 -16.02
CA LYS A 70 -9.82 -4.11 -15.26
C LYS A 70 -10.62 -2.83 -14.98
N ARG A 71 -9.98 -1.65 -15.08
CA ARG A 71 -10.60 -0.33 -14.89
C ARG A 71 -10.84 0.44 -16.20
N GLY A 72 -10.54 -0.16 -17.34
CA GLY A 72 -10.66 0.53 -18.64
C GLY A 72 -9.62 1.64 -18.85
N LEU A 73 -8.54 1.67 -18.08
CA LEU A 73 -7.52 2.71 -18.12
C LEU A 73 -6.47 2.39 -19.20
N LEU A 74 -6.90 2.40 -20.46
CA LEU A 74 -6.09 1.94 -21.58
C LEU A 74 -5.25 3.06 -22.24
N THR A 75 -5.59 4.30 -22.00
CA THR A 75 -4.89 5.47 -22.56
C THR A 75 -4.41 6.42 -21.47
N PRO A 76 -3.35 7.23 -21.72
CA PRO A 76 -2.91 8.25 -20.75
C PRO A 76 -4.04 9.20 -20.36
N ALA A 77 -4.84 9.69 -21.30
CA ALA A 77 -5.96 10.58 -21.01
C ALA A 77 -7.04 9.91 -20.11
N ALA A 78 -7.27 8.60 -20.26
CA ALA A 78 -8.18 7.87 -19.37
C ALA A 78 -7.61 7.77 -17.95
N VAL A 79 -6.30 7.58 -17.82
CA VAL A 79 -5.62 7.55 -16.50
C VAL A 79 -5.67 8.91 -15.83
N ASP A 80 -5.40 10.01 -16.57
CA ASP A 80 -5.43 11.37 -16.03
C ASP A 80 -6.82 11.74 -15.52
N ARG A 81 -7.85 11.50 -16.32
CA ARG A 81 -9.25 11.72 -15.90
C ARG A 81 -9.62 10.90 -14.68
N TYR A 82 -9.25 9.63 -14.66
CA TYR A 82 -9.51 8.75 -13.52
C TYR A 82 -8.81 9.23 -12.25
N ARG A 83 -7.60 9.77 -12.37
CA ARG A 83 -6.85 10.34 -11.25
C ARG A 83 -7.54 11.58 -10.69
N GLU A 84 -8.03 12.46 -11.56
CA GLU A 84 -8.80 13.64 -11.16
C GLU A 84 -10.10 13.26 -10.44
N GLU A 85 -10.87 12.33 -11.01
CA GLU A 85 -12.10 11.81 -10.38
C GLU A 85 -11.81 11.13 -9.03
N LEU A 86 -10.69 10.41 -8.92
CA LEU A 86 -10.28 9.77 -7.69
C LEU A 86 -9.91 10.80 -6.62
N ALA A 87 -9.25 11.89 -7.00
CA ALA A 87 -8.93 12.99 -6.09
C ALA A 87 -10.19 13.70 -5.58
N VAL A 88 -11.19 13.91 -6.43
CA VAL A 88 -12.48 14.49 -6.02
C VAL A 88 -13.18 13.56 -5.02
N ARG A 89 -13.29 12.27 -5.30
CA ARG A 89 -13.91 11.30 -4.38
C ARG A 89 -13.20 11.20 -3.04
N LEU A 90 -11.87 11.28 -3.03
CA LEU A 90 -11.11 11.29 -1.77
C LEU A 90 -11.35 12.58 -0.99
N ALA A 91 -11.39 13.74 -1.67
CA ALA A 91 -11.71 15.02 -1.04
C ALA A 91 -13.09 15.00 -0.39
N GLU A 92 -14.11 14.54 -1.11
CA GLU A 92 -15.47 14.40 -0.59
C GLU A 92 -15.56 13.46 0.61
N GLU A 93 -14.82 12.34 0.58
CA GLU A 93 -14.75 11.41 1.70
C GLU A 93 -14.08 12.06 2.93
N ILE A 94 -12.97 12.76 2.74
CA ILE A 94 -12.28 13.49 3.83
C ILE A 94 -13.16 14.62 4.39
N ASP A 95 -13.82 15.39 3.56
CA ASP A 95 -14.67 16.50 4.00
C ASP A 95 -15.91 16.01 4.76
N ARG A 96 -16.47 14.88 4.38
CA ARG A 96 -17.60 14.24 5.06
C ARG A 96 -17.22 13.65 6.41
N GLU A 97 -16.14 12.87 6.44
CA GLU A 97 -15.70 12.07 7.60
C GLU A 97 -14.83 12.89 8.58
N ARG A 98 -14.18 13.94 8.10
CA ARG A 98 -13.32 14.86 8.86
C ARG A 98 -12.24 14.20 9.70
N PRO A 99 -11.50 13.23 9.18
CA PRO A 99 -10.45 12.55 9.93
C PRO A 99 -9.26 13.48 10.20
N GLU A 100 -8.46 13.12 11.21
CA GLU A 100 -7.14 13.72 11.44
C GLU A 100 -6.04 12.91 10.76
N ARG A 101 -6.26 11.61 10.55
CA ARG A 101 -5.31 10.67 9.99
C ARG A 101 -5.96 9.83 8.88
N LEU A 102 -5.18 9.57 7.83
CA LEU A 102 -5.52 8.62 6.78
C LEU A 102 -4.55 7.42 6.86
N VAL A 103 -5.08 6.21 6.82
CA VAL A 103 -4.27 5.00 6.61
C VAL A 103 -4.53 4.49 5.19
N ILE A 104 -3.51 4.53 4.33
CA ILE A 104 -3.58 4.09 2.95
C ILE A 104 -2.70 2.85 2.82
N SER A 105 -3.25 1.72 2.39
CA SER A 105 -2.49 0.46 2.31
C SER A 105 -2.68 -0.20 0.95
N CYS A 106 -1.56 -0.51 0.28
CA CYS A 106 -1.57 -1.23 -0.99
C CYS A 106 -0.20 -1.81 -1.34
N GLU A 107 -0.10 -3.13 -1.51
CA GLU A 107 1.11 -3.80 -1.99
C GLU A 107 1.44 -3.49 -3.45
N HIS A 108 0.49 -2.93 -4.20
CA HIS A 108 0.74 -2.52 -5.58
C HIS A 108 1.62 -1.26 -5.68
N PHE A 109 1.82 -0.52 -4.60
CA PHE A 109 2.78 0.59 -4.61
C PHE A 109 4.21 0.10 -4.83
N THR A 110 4.60 -1.04 -4.26
CA THR A 110 5.92 -1.63 -4.49
C THR A 110 5.98 -2.49 -5.75
N SER A 111 4.90 -3.23 -6.07
CA SER A 111 4.89 -4.20 -7.15
C SER A 111 4.49 -3.64 -8.52
N ARG A 112 4.01 -2.38 -8.60
CA ARG A 112 3.50 -1.77 -9.82
C ARG A 112 4.03 -0.37 -10.10
N LEU A 113 4.50 0.38 -9.09
CA LEU A 113 5.12 1.68 -9.27
C LEU A 113 6.64 1.51 -9.24
N HIS A 114 7.22 1.29 -10.41
CA HIS A 114 8.64 0.94 -10.55
C HIS A 114 9.54 2.14 -10.88
N GLY A 115 8.97 3.21 -11.43
CA GLY A 115 9.67 4.41 -11.87
C GLY A 115 9.56 5.56 -10.87
N ASP A 116 10.56 6.46 -10.89
CA ASP A 116 10.56 7.68 -10.06
C ASP A 116 9.38 8.60 -10.44
N ALA A 117 9.01 8.67 -11.72
CA ALA A 117 7.85 9.42 -12.19
C ALA A 117 6.51 8.92 -11.61
N GLU A 118 6.39 7.62 -11.35
CA GLU A 118 5.21 7.02 -10.73
C GLU A 118 5.13 7.35 -9.25
N LEU A 119 6.25 7.37 -8.53
CA LEU A 119 6.30 7.81 -7.13
C LEU A 119 6.06 9.31 -7.00
N ALA A 120 6.62 10.12 -7.90
CA ALA A 120 6.34 11.56 -7.97
C ALA A 120 4.85 11.83 -8.24
N CYS A 121 4.21 11.02 -9.10
CA CYS A 121 2.77 11.07 -9.34
C CYS A 121 1.98 10.74 -8.06
N LEU A 122 2.36 9.69 -7.33
CA LEU A 122 1.75 9.31 -6.06
C LEU A 122 1.86 10.43 -5.03
N LYS A 123 3.04 11.00 -4.86
CA LYS A 123 3.26 12.14 -3.95
C LYS A 123 2.45 13.36 -4.34
N SER A 124 2.44 13.71 -5.63
CA SER A 124 1.63 14.80 -6.17
C SER A 124 0.14 14.62 -5.90
N PHE A 125 -0.37 13.39 -6.06
CA PHE A 125 -1.76 13.06 -5.75
C PHE A 125 -2.07 13.25 -4.27
N LEU A 126 -1.18 12.83 -3.36
CA LEU A 126 -1.39 12.91 -1.91
C LEU A 126 -1.20 14.33 -1.36
N ARG A 127 -0.38 15.16 -2.00
CA ARG A 127 0.02 16.50 -1.52
C ARG A 127 -1.14 17.42 -1.09
N PRO A 128 -2.28 17.53 -1.80
CA PRO A 128 -3.41 18.37 -1.37
C PRO A 128 -4.02 17.93 -0.03
N PHE A 129 -3.94 16.64 0.29
CA PHE A 129 -4.53 16.03 1.49
C PHE A 129 -3.55 15.88 2.64
N MET A 130 -2.26 16.12 2.40
CA MET A 130 -1.16 15.80 3.29
C MET A 130 -0.79 16.97 4.21
N ARG A 131 -0.88 16.75 5.53
CA ARG A 131 -0.25 17.58 6.56
C ARG A 131 1.16 17.05 6.85
N SER A 132 1.26 15.75 7.12
CA SER A 132 2.49 14.99 7.26
C SER A 132 2.34 13.62 6.60
N ILE A 133 3.44 12.90 6.39
CA ILE A 133 3.41 11.54 5.84
C ILE A 133 4.42 10.66 6.53
N ARG A 134 4.03 9.41 6.83
CA ARG A 134 4.91 8.31 7.19
C ARG A 134 4.68 7.16 6.22
N VAL A 135 5.76 6.62 5.70
CA VAL A 135 5.76 5.50 4.75
C VAL A 135 6.20 4.24 5.48
N TRP A 136 5.39 3.19 5.46
CA TRP A 136 5.62 1.95 6.17
C TRP A 136 5.87 0.81 5.19
N VAL A 137 6.99 0.10 5.37
CA VAL A 137 7.30 -1.10 4.60
C VAL A 137 7.76 -2.23 5.52
N TYR A 138 7.19 -3.41 5.32
CA TYR A 138 7.63 -4.63 5.97
C TYR A 138 8.48 -5.44 5.00
N LEU A 139 9.72 -5.72 5.37
CA LEU A 139 10.64 -6.54 4.60
C LEU A 139 10.66 -7.95 5.15
N ARG A 140 10.53 -8.91 4.25
CA ARG A 140 10.66 -10.34 4.57
C ARG A 140 11.96 -10.87 4.01
N ARG A 141 12.63 -11.80 4.71
CA ARG A 141 13.82 -12.48 4.18
C ARG A 141 13.58 -12.96 2.75
N GLN A 142 14.53 -12.73 1.87
CA GLN A 142 14.36 -13.01 0.43
C GLN A 142 14.04 -14.48 0.15
N ASP A 143 14.70 -15.42 0.86
CA ASP A 143 14.45 -16.85 0.74
C ASP A 143 13.01 -17.23 1.14
N GLU A 144 12.50 -16.66 2.21
CA GLU A 144 11.11 -16.86 2.64
C GLU A 144 10.09 -16.20 1.71
N LEU A 145 10.44 -15.04 1.16
CA LEU A 145 9.60 -14.34 0.17
C LEU A 145 9.44 -15.22 -1.08
N ILE A 146 10.54 -15.79 -1.58
CA ILE A 146 10.55 -16.69 -2.76
C ILE A 146 9.71 -17.94 -2.48
N ARG A 147 9.90 -18.59 -1.32
CA ARG A 147 9.10 -19.78 -0.93
C ARG A 147 7.62 -19.46 -0.82
N SER A 148 7.27 -18.32 -0.18
CA SER A 148 5.88 -17.89 -0.04
C SER A 148 5.22 -17.56 -1.38
N ALA A 149 5.95 -16.94 -2.30
CA ALA A 149 5.48 -16.69 -3.66
C ALA A 149 5.21 -17.99 -4.43
N TYR A 150 6.13 -18.95 -4.31
CA TYR A 150 5.95 -20.30 -4.90
C TYR A 150 4.72 -21.02 -4.34
N THR A 151 4.56 -21.05 -3.03
CA THR A 151 3.37 -21.66 -2.39
C THR A 151 2.08 -21.05 -2.92
N THR A 152 2.07 -19.74 -3.14
CA THR A 152 0.90 -19.07 -3.73
C THR A 152 0.69 -19.46 -5.19
N ALA A 153 1.76 -19.59 -5.98
CA ALA A 153 1.66 -20.03 -7.37
C ALA A 153 1.05 -21.45 -7.45
N ILE A 154 1.47 -22.38 -6.58
CA ILE A 154 0.91 -23.73 -6.49
C ILE A 154 -0.58 -23.68 -6.11
N ARG A 155 -0.95 -22.90 -5.09
CA ARG A 155 -2.38 -22.74 -4.69
C ARG A 155 -3.25 -22.17 -5.81
N ASN A 156 -2.66 -21.38 -6.70
CA ASN A 156 -3.33 -20.82 -7.88
C ASN A 156 -3.29 -21.75 -9.11
N GLY A 157 -2.92 -23.04 -8.92
CA GLY A 157 -2.91 -24.05 -9.99
C GLY A 157 -1.58 -24.14 -10.75
N GLY A 158 -0.52 -23.50 -10.28
CA GLY A 158 0.82 -23.67 -10.88
C GLY A 158 1.37 -25.08 -10.65
N THR A 159 1.99 -25.67 -11.69
CA THR A 159 2.56 -27.03 -11.65
C THR A 159 4.07 -27.05 -11.78
N ALA A 160 4.71 -25.89 -11.97
CA ALA A 160 6.15 -25.80 -12.13
C ALA A 160 6.88 -26.22 -10.84
N PRO A 161 7.97 -27.03 -10.92
CA PRO A 161 8.75 -27.38 -9.75
C PRO A 161 9.42 -26.14 -9.16
N PHE A 162 9.65 -26.17 -7.84
CA PHE A 162 10.39 -25.11 -7.16
C PHE A 162 11.81 -25.02 -7.70
N ARG A 163 12.21 -23.81 -8.05
CA ARG A 163 13.60 -23.47 -8.39
C ARG A 163 13.98 -22.17 -7.71
N TRP A 164 15.18 -22.09 -7.18
CA TRP A 164 15.75 -20.84 -6.77
C TRP A 164 15.95 -19.93 -7.99
N PRO A 165 15.73 -18.62 -7.87
CA PRO A 165 16.09 -17.70 -8.93
C PRO A 165 17.58 -17.81 -9.27
N ASP A 166 17.89 -17.87 -10.56
CA ASP A 166 19.28 -17.85 -11.01
C ASP A 166 19.92 -16.50 -10.62
N ALA A 167 21.19 -16.53 -10.21
CA ALA A 167 21.94 -15.35 -9.79
C ALA A 167 22.04 -14.25 -10.88
N GLY A 168 21.79 -14.57 -12.14
CA GLY A 168 21.76 -13.64 -13.26
C GLY A 168 20.39 -13.11 -13.66
N ARG A 169 19.30 -13.59 -13.04
CA ARG A 169 17.94 -13.09 -13.31
C ARG A 169 17.62 -11.94 -12.35
N GLU A 170 17.42 -10.75 -12.90
CA GLU A 170 16.93 -9.62 -12.10
C GLU A 170 15.56 -9.92 -11.49
N ARG A 171 15.54 -9.87 -10.17
CA ARG A 171 14.34 -9.95 -9.33
C ARG A 171 14.22 -8.63 -8.56
N PRO A 172 13.64 -7.58 -9.17
CA PRO A 172 13.55 -6.25 -8.54
C PRO A 172 12.87 -6.27 -7.16
N ASP A 173 11.97 -7.24 -6.94
CA ASP A 173 11.27 -7.46 -5.68
C ASP A 173 12.17 -7.98 -4.54
N LEU A 174 13.41 -8.39 -4.84
CA LEU A 174 14.40 -8.85 -3.86
C LEU A 174 15.48 -7.79 -3.57
N HIS A 175 15.53 -6.68 -4.30
CA HIS A 175 16.47 -5.59 -4.10
C HIS A 175 15.90 -4.53 -3.15
N PHE A 176 15.93 -4.84 -1.85
CA PHE A 176 15.35 -3.97 -0.82
C PHE A 176 16.11 -2.66 -0.65
N ASP A 177 17.41 -2.65 -0.88
CA ASP A 177 18.26 -1.48 -0.97
C ASP A 177 17.73 -0.49 -2.02
N ARG A 178 17.55 -0.95 -3.26
CA ARG A 178 17.00 -0.14 -4.36
C ARG A 178 15.56 0.32 -4.08
N LEU A 179 14.77 -0.51 -3.43
CA LEU A 179 13.41 -0.14 -3.02
C LEU A 179 13.45 1.03 -2.02
N ILE A 180 14.22 0.90 -0.94
CA ILE A 180 14.34 1.92 0.11
C ILE A 180 14.91 3.20 -0.47
N ASP A 181 16.03 3.14 -1.21
CA ASP A 181 16.66 4.29 -1.85
C ASP A 181 15.71 5.08 -2.75
N ARG A 182 14.86 4.39 -3.51
CA ARG A 182 13.88 5.03 -4.38
C ARG A 182 12.80 5.76 -3.57
N TRP A 183 12.31 5.14 -2.49
CA TRP A 183 11.29 5.75 -1.65
C TRP A 183 11.84 6.91 -0.83
N THR A 184 13.08 6.84 -0.32
CA THR A 184 13.73 7.93 0.42
C THR A 184 14.12 9.10 -0.45
N ARG A 185 14.38 8.89 -1.75
CA ARG A 185 14.57 10.01 -2.70
C ARG A 185 13.29 10.80 -2.93
N GLU A 186 12.14 10.15 -2.94
CA GLU A 186 10.86 10.82 -3.17
C GLU A 186 10.23 11.35 -1.88
N PHE A 187 10.32 10.62 -0.79
CA PHE A 187 9.84 11.01 0.54
C PHE A 187 11.04 11.24 1.46
N PRO A 188 10.95 12.19 2.44
CA PRO A 188 12.05 12.39 3.39
C PRO A 188 12.47 11.08 4.06
N GLU A 189 13.77 10.88 4.28
CA GLU A 189 14.31 9.63 4.86
C GLU A 189 13.67 9.31 6.21
N GLU A 190 13.50 10.32 7.06
CA GLU A 190 12.85 10.20 8.36
C GLU A 190 11.36 9.79 8.28
N ALA A 191 10.74 9.93 7.11
CA ALA A 191 9.36 9.49 6.89
C ALA A 191 9.26 8.02 6.48
N VAL A 192 10.38 7.36 6.07
CA VAL A 192 10.36 5.97 5.58
C VAL A 192 10.73 5.01 6.72
N HIS A 193 9.73 4.30 7.21
CA HIS A 193 9.86 3.34 8.31
C HIS A 193 9.94 1.91 7.79
N VAL A 194 11.11 1.30 7.96
CA VAL A 194 11.36 -0.10 7.56
C VAL A 194 11.20 -1.01 8.78
N ARG A 195 10.38 -2.05 8.66
CA ARG A 195 10.18 -3.08 9.69
C ARG A 195 10.45 -4.46 9.12
N LEU A 196 10.82 -5.40 9.97
CA LEU A 196 11.06 -6.77 9.55
C LEU A 196 9.79 -7.63 9.74
N TYR A 197 9.37 -8.31 8.68
CA TYR A 197 8.32 -9.31 8.74
C TYR A 197 8.93 -10.65 9.19
N ASP A 198 9.13 -10.76 10.49
CA ASP A 198 9.59 -11.98 11.17
C ASP A 198 8.70 -12.17 12.41
N ARG A 199 8.03 -13.31 12.52
CA ARG A 199 7.12 -13.57 13.63
C ARG A 199 7.74 -13.34 15.01
N SER A 200 9.00 -13.68 15.18
CA SER A 200 9.71 -13.51 16.47
C SER A 200 9.96 -12.03 16.82
N ARG A 201 9.86 -11.12 15.84
CA ARG A 201 10.10 -9.68 15.99
C ARG A 201 8.84 -8.84 15.96
N LEU A 202 7.74 -9.42 15.47
CA LEU A 202 6.45 -8.72 15.44
C LEU A 202 5.86 -8.65 16.84
N ALA A 203 5.27 -7.51 17.20
CA ALA A 203 4.52 -7.36 18.45
C ALA A 203 3.40 -8.42 18.52
N GLY A 204 3.32 -9.14 19.62
CA GLY A 204 2.40 -10.25 19.78
C GLY A 204 2.55 -11.39 18.77
N ASN A 205 3.70 -11.51 18.11
CA ASN A 205 3.96 -12.45 17.00
C ASN A 205 2.97 -12.34 15.83
N ASP A 206 2.35 -11.16 15.66
CA ASP A 206 1.24 -10.92 14.74
C ASP A 206 1.40 -9.60 13.99
N ILE A 207 1.24 -9.64 12.67
CA ILE A 207 1.45 -8.48 11.80
C ILE A 207 0.43 -7.35 12.03
N VAL A 208 -0.82 -7.70 12.34
CA VAL A 208 -1.85 -6.68 12.59
C VAL A 208 -1.58 -5.96 13.90
N THR A 209 -1.21 -6.72 14.95
CA THR A 209 -0.81 -6.15 16.24
C THR A 209 0.40 -5.23 16.07
N ASP A 210 1.45 -5.70 15.39
CA ASP A 210 2.67 -4.92 15.16
C ASP A 210 2.39 -3.64 14.34
N PHE A 211 1.57 -3.74 13.30
CA PHE A 211 1.19 -2.58 12.48
C PHE A 211 0.36 -1.57 13.27
N CYS A 212 -0.60 -2.04 14.06
CA CYS A 212 -1.41 -1.17 14.90
C CYS A 212 -0.58 -0.48 15.98
N ASP A 213 0.32 -1.20 16.65
CA ASP A 213 1.24 -0.63 17.63
C ASP A 213 2.13 0.45 17.01
N ALA A 214 2.68 0.19 15.82
CA ALA A 214 3.51 1.15 15.10
C ALA A 214 2.77 2.45 14.77
N LEU A 215 1.45 2.37 14.55
CA LEU A 215 0.58 3.52 14.26
C LEU A 215 -0.12 4.08 15.50
N ALA A 216 0.12 3.53 16.69
CA ALA A 216 -0.65 3.83 17.90
C ALA A 216 -2.17 3.69 17.68
N LEU A 217 -2.58 2.61 17.04
CA LEU A 217 -3.95 2.19 16.83
C LEU A 217 -4.28 0.94 17.67
N PRO A 218 -5.56 0.69 18.03
CA PRO A 218 -5.92 -0.52 18.73
C PRO A 218 -5.70 -1.75 17.83
N GLY A 219 -4.98 -2.75 18.32
CA GLY A 219 -4.72 -4.01 17.61
C GLY A 219 -5.67 -5.15 18.01
N ASN A 220 -6.59 -4.90 18.95
CA ASN A 220 -7.46 -5.88 19.59
C ASN A 220 -8.96 -5.77 19.20
N LEU A 221 -9.27 -5.07 18.13
CA LEU A 221 -10.62 -4.99 17.58
C LEU A 221 -10.97 -6.27 16.79
N GLU A 222 -12.09 -6.23 16.09
CA GLU A 222 -12.56 -7.36 15.28
C GLU A 222 -11.49 -7.87 14.30
N ARG A 223 -11.27 -9.18 14.29
CA ARG A 223 -10.35 -9.88 13.39
C ARG A 223 -11.17 -10.68 12.38
N PRO A 224 -11.36 -10.18 11.15
CA PRO A 224 -12.03 -10.98 10.12
C PRO A 224 -11.17 -12.21 9.80
N GLU A 225 -11.82 -13.33 9.52
CA GLU A 225 -11.15 -14.53 8.99
C GLU A 225 -10.49 -14.20 7.64
N ALA A 226 -9.22 -14.59 7.50
CA ALA A 226 -8.38 -14.30 6.33
C ALA A 226 -8.54 -15.35 5.22
#